data_9f9bddb009040e4cb99235216fc38e22
#
_entry.id   9f9bddb009040e4cb99235216fc38e22
#
_cell.length_a   1.000
_cell.length_b   1.000
_cell.length_c   1.000
_cell.angle_alpha   90.00
_cell.angle_beta   90.00
_cell.angle_gamma   90.00
#
_symmetry.space_group_name_H-M   'P 1'
#
loop_
_entity.id
_entity.type
_entity.pdbx_description
1 polymer ?
#
loop_
_entity_poly.entity_id
_entity_poly.type
_entity_poly.pdbx_seq_one_letter_code
_entity_poly.pdbx_strand_id
1 'polypeptide(L)'
;MIPLINHFITLILPPRVLPRLDFSQGIPQQHRTMVIVPTLLASTKDVDELIEAIQIRYLGNRDANLFFALLTDFHDAATETLPEDAAIISYATKAIERLNDTYRNEDRPCIFYLFHRPRVWNPYEKIWMGYERKRGKLEQFNARLRGEALTAFS
;
A
#
# COMPACT_ATOMS: atom_id res chain seq x y z
N MET A 1 29.36 -25.36 25.20
CA MET A 1 29.99 -24.14 25.81
C MET A 1 29.34 -22.84 25.37
N ILE A 2 29.11 -22.60 24.06
CA ILE A 2 28.47 -21.36 23.55
C ILE A 2 27.11 -21.02 24.19
N PRO A 3 26.15 -21.98 24.38
CA PRO A 3 24.86 -21.67 25.01
C PRO A 3 24.97 -21.18 26.45
N LEU A 4 25.91 -21.70 27.22
CA LEU A 4 26.13 -21.30 28.60
C LEU A 4 26.70 -19.88 28.68
N ILE A 5 27.63 -19.53 27.80
CA ILE A 5 28.22 -18.17 27.71
C ILE A 5 27.14 -17.17 27.33
N ASN A 6 26.31 -17.48 26.32
CA ASN A 6 25.20 -16.60 25.93
C ASN A 6 24.17 -16.43 27.07
N HIS A 7 23.89 -17.47 27.82
CA HIS A 7 23.00 -17.39 28.97
C HIS A 7 23.55 -16.49 30.07
N PHE A 8 24.85 -16.59 30.40
CA PHE A 8 25.52 -15.71 31.34
C PHE A 8 25.57 -14.24 30.85
N ILE A 9 25.84 -14.02 29.57
CA ILE A 9 25.87 -12.67 28.97
C ILE A 9 24.49 -12.02 29.06
N THR A 10 23.40 -12.75 28.78
CA THR A 10 22.02 -12.21 28.85
C THR A 10 21.55 -11.97 30.28
N LEU A 11 22.11 -12.68 31.27
CA LEU A 11 21.87 -12.43 32.69
C LEU A 11 22.57 -11.14 33.20
N ILE A 12 23.76 -10.85 32.71
CA ILE A 12 24.58 -9.71 33.15
C ILE A 12 24.26 -8.44 32.35
N LEU A 13 23.94 -8.59 31.05
CA LEU A 13 23.61 -7.49 30.13
C LEU A 13 22.16 -7.62 29.69
N PRO A 14 21.19 -7.07 30.44
CA PRO A 14 19.81 -7.08 29.98
C PRO A 14 19.71 -6.37 28.62
N PRO A 15 18.93 -6.94 27.68
CA PRO A 15 18.78 -6.34 26.35
C PRO A 15 18.25 -4.92 26.47
N ARG A 16 18.90 -3.98 25.81
CA ARG A 16 18.38 -2.61 25.71
C ARG A 16 17.13 -2.67 24.83
N VAL A 17 15.99 -2.37 25.44
CA VAL A 17 14.74 -2.20 24.67
C VAL A 17 14.94 -0.97 23.77
N LEU A 18 14.81 -1.17 22.45
CA LEU A 18 14.82 -0.06 21.50
C LEU A 18 13.67 0.90 21.82
N PRO A 19 13.88 2.22 21.71
CA PRO A 19 12.80 3.18 21.82
C PRO A 19 11.70 2.81 20.81
N ARG A 20 10.49 2.62 21.28
CA ARG A 20 9.32 2.38 20.45
C ARG A 20 8.26 3.42 20.73
N LEU A 21 7.52 3.79 19.71
CA LEU A 21 6.33 4.61 19.88
C LEU A 21 5.27 3.78 20.61
N ASP A 22 4.67 4.35 21.63
CA ASP A 22 3.53 3.75 22.32
C ASP A 22 2.24 4.28 21.68
N PHE A 23 1.52 3.39 21.01
CA PHE A 23 0.23 3.67 20.39
C PHE A 23 -0.94 3.00 21.13
N SER A 24 -0.78 2.67 22.41
CA SER A 24 -1.86 2.05 23.22
C SER A 24 -3.10 2.93 23.30
N GLN A 25 -2.96 4.25 23.13
CA GLN A 25 -4.06 5.22 23.09
C GLN A 25 -4.44 5.63 21.65
N GLY A 26 -4.01 4.87 20.64
CA GLY A 26 -4.18 5.18 19.22
C GLY A 26 -3.00 5.92 18.62
N ILE A 27 -3.00 6.06 17.28
CA ILE A 27 -1.96 6.76 16.54
C ILE A 27 -2.18 8.27 16.67
N PRO A 28 -1.21 9.05 17.20
CA PRO A 28 -1.35 10.51 17.27
C PRO A 28 -1.45 11.15 15.88
N GLN A 29 -2.12 12.29 15.77
CA GLN A 29 -2.34 12.98 14.50
C GLN A 29 -1.05 13.33 13.75
N GLN A 30 0.03 13.68 14.46
CA GLN A 30 1.35 13.95 13.87
C GLN A 30 2.05 12.69 13.29
N HIS A 31 1.53 11.51 13.63
CA HIS A 31 2.04 10.21 13.16
C HIS A 31 1.04 9.50 12.26
N ARG A 32 0.19 10.24 11.55
CA ARG A 32 -0.73 9.64 10.55
C ARG A 32 -0.01 8.63 9.70
N THR A 33 -0.57 7.43 9.63
CA THR A 33 0.06 6.28 8.97
C THR A 33 -0.83 5.78 7.84
N MET A 34 -0.21 5.43 6.71
CA MET A 34 -0.90 4.78 5.60
C MET A 34 -0.30 3.39 5.36
N VAL A 35 -1.13 2.38 5.45
CA VAL A 35 -0.78 1.00 5.06
C VAL A 35 -0.96 0.87 3.57
N ILE A 36 0.12 0.68 2.83
CA ILE A 36 0.09 0.48 1.39
C ILE A 36 0.21 -1.00 1.02
N VAL A 37 -0.61 -1.45 0.08
CA VAL A 37 -0.62 -2.81 -0.45
C VAL A 37 -0.20 -2.75 -1.92
N PRO A 38 1.10 -2.94 -2.24
CA PRO A 38 1.56 -2.98 -3.61
C PRO A 38 1.10 -4.28 -4.28
N THR A 39 0.38 -4.16 -5.41
CA THR A 39 -0.22 -5.28 -6.11
C THR A 39 -0.29 -5.04 -7.62
N LEU A 40 -0.78 -6.02 -8.36
CA LEU A 40 -1.10 -5.94 -9.79
C LEU A 40 -2.60 -6.10 -9.97
N LEU A 41 -3.16 -5.44 -10.97
CA LEU A 41 -4.55 -5.62 -11.41
C LEU A 41 -4.57 -6.44 -12.68
N ALA A 42 -5.27 -7.58 -12.66
CA ALA A 42 -5.44 -8.45 -13.82
C ALA A 42 -6.90 -8.64 -14.20
N SER A 43 -7.81 -8.62 -13.23
CA SER A 43 -9.24 -8.88 -13.46
C SER A 43 -10.12 -8.20 -12.40
N THR A 44 -11.41 -8.11 -12.64
CA THR A 44 -12.39 -7.66 -11.65
C THR A 44 -12.47 -8.59 -10.44
N LYS A 45 -12.23 -9.89 -10.63
CA LYS A 45 -12.16 -10.85 -9.53
C LYS A 45 -10.99 -10.55 -8.59
N ASP A 46 -9.81 -10.23 -9.15
CA ASP A 46 -8.65 -9.84 -8.32
C ASP A 46 -8.96 -8.56 -7.54
N VAL A 47 -9.70 -7.62 -8.15
CA VAL A 47 -10.14 -6.41 -7.45
C VAL A 47 -11.00 -6.78 -6.24
N ASP A 48 -11.97 -7.68 -6.38
CA ASP A 48 -12.85 -8.10 -5.28
C ASP A 48 -12.04 -8.72 -4.13
N GLU A 49 -11.07 -9.60 -4.44
CA GLU A 49 -10.17 -10.21 -3.45
C GLU A 49 -9.30 -9.16 -2.74
N LEU A 50 -8.82 -8.14 -3.46
CA LEU A 50 -8.04 -7.04 -2.88
C LEU A 50 -8.88 -6.13 -1.99
N ILE A 51 -10.12 -5.85 -2.36
CA ILE A 51 -11.08 -5.06 -1.58
C ILE A 51 -11.41 -5.79 -0.28
N GLU A 52 -11.72 -7.09 -0.34
CA GLU A 52 -11.95 -7.91 0.85
C GLU A 52 -10.73 -7.91 1.78
N ALA A 53 -9.53 -8.12 1.22
CA ALA A 53 -8.30 -8.16 1.97
C ALA A 53 -7.96 -6.83 2.65
N ILE A 54 -8.20 -5.68 2.00
CA ILE A 54 -7.94 -4.36 2.61
C ILE A 54 -8.99 -4.03 3.67
N GLN A 55 -10.25 -4.45 3.46
CA GLN A 55 -11.33 -4.33 4.43
C GLN A 55 -11.04 -5.12 5.71
N ILE A 56 -10.58 -6.37 5.59
CA ILE A 56 -10.19 -7.21 6.74
C ILE A 56 -9.06 -6.54 7.53
N ARG A 57 -8.05 -5.97 6.84
CA ARG A 57 -6.97 -5.23 7.51
C ARG A 57 -7.47 -4.03 8.27
N TYR A 58 -8.40 -3.27 7.71
CA TYR A 58 -9.03 -2.15 8.39
C TYR A 58 -9.83 -2.60 9.61
N LEU A 59 -10.65 -3.65 9.48
CA LEU A 59 -11.48 -4.15 10.59
C LEU A 59 -10.65 -4.64 11.78
N GLY A 60 -9.47 -5.21 11.52
CA GLY A 60 -8.52 -5.64 12.55
C GLY A 60 -7.66 -4.52 13.13
N ASN A 61 -7.65 -3.32 12.52
CA ASN A 61 -6.76 -2.22 12.90
C ASN A 61 -7.48 -0.86 12.79
N ARG A 62 -8.58 -0.71 13.52
CA ARG A 62 -9.36 0.54 13.50
C ARG A 62 -8.66 1.62 14.32
N ASP A 63 -8.20 2.68 13.64
CA ASP A 63 -7.61 3.86 14.26
C ASP A 63 -7.96 5.11 13.44
N ALA A 64 -8.18 6.25 14.11
CA ALA A 64 -8.56 7.49 13.46
C ALA A 64 -7.47 8.04 12.51
N ASN A 65 -6.22 7.75 12.78
CA ASN A 65 -5.06 8.21 12.03
C ASN A 65 -4.39 7.12 11.18
N LEU A 66 -5.10 6.00 10.92
CA LEU A 66 -4.64 4.91 10.07
C LEU A 66 -5.46 4.86 8.79
N PHE A 67 -4.79 4.91 7.65
CA PHE A 67 -5.35 4.89 6.31
C PHE A 67 -4.83 3.68 5.53
N PHE A 68 -5.55 3.28 4.49
CA PHE A 68 -5.22 2.10 3.69
C PHE A 68 -5.22 2.43 2.20
N ALA A 69 -4.26 1.94 1.46
CA ALA A 69 -4.16 2.18 0.03
C ALA A 69 -3.78 0.93 -0.75
N LEU A 70 -4.44 0.72 -1.87
CA LEU A 70 -3.97 -0.16 -2.93
C LEU A 70 -3.03 0.63 -3.84
N LEU A 71 -1.82 0.13 -4.02
CA LEU A 71 -0.80 0.71 -4.89
C LEU A 71 -0.58 -0.23 -6.07
N THR A 72 -1.21 0.07 -7.21
CA THR A 72 -1.43 -0.89 -8.29
C THR A 72 -0.69 -0.54 -9.57
N ASP A 73 -0.28 -1.58 -10.29
CA ASP A 73 0.12 -1.55 -11.69
C ASP A 73 -0.71 -2.59 -12.46
N PHE A 74 -0.71 -2.52 -13.77
CA PHE A 74 -1.11 -3.64 -14.61
C PHE A 74 0.04 -4.63 -14.80
N HIS A 75 -0.28 -5.83 -15.29
CA HIS A 75 0.71 -6.78 -15.80
C HIS A 75 1.44 -6.21 -17.01
N ASP A 76 2.65 -6.72 -17.23
CA ASP A 76 3.45 -6.40 -18.42
C ASP A 76 2.69 -6.81 -19.68
N ALA A 77 2.80 -5.99 -20.75
CA ALA A 77 2.08 -6.23 -21.99
C ALA A 77 2.90 -5.78 -23.22
N ALA A 78 2.53 -6.30 -24.39
CA ALA A 78 3.15 -5.89 -25.66
C ALA A 78 2.74 -4.46 -26.07
N THR A 79 1.64 -3.95 -25.53
CA THR A 79 1.09 -2.60 -25.80
C THR A 79 0.94 -1.80 -24.52
N GLU A 80 0.90 -0.48 -24.64
CA GLU A 80 0.72 0.43 -23.51
C GLU A 80 -0.60 0.17 -22.78
N THR A 81 -1.67 -0.04 -23.54
CA THR A 81 -3.01 -0.29 -23.02
C THR A 81 -3.60 -1.57 -23.61
N LEU A 82 -4.40 -2.26 -22.81
CA LEU A 82 -5.22 -3.39 -23.24
C LEU A 82 -6.71 -2.98 -23.21
N PRO A 83 -7.57 -3.62 -24.00
CA PRO A 83 -9.01 -3.27 -24.08
C PRO A 83 -9.74 -3.33 -22.72
N GLU A 84 -9.31 -4.21 -21.83
CA GLU A 84 -9.88 -4.43 -20.50
C GLU A 84 -9.39 -3.46 -19.42
N ASP A 85 -8.26 -2.79 -19.63
CA ASP A 85 -7.61 -1.95 -18.60
C ASP A 85 -8.55 -0.88 -18.03
N ALA A 86 -9.23 -0.13 -18.91
CA ALA A 86 -10.13 0.94 -18.49
C ALA A 86 -11.31 0.41 -17.66
N ALA A 87 -11.84 -0.77 -18.01
CA ALA A 87 -12.94 -1.40 -17.29
C ALA A 87 -12.49 -1.85 -15.89
N ILE A 88 -11.30 -2.44 -15.78
CA ILE A 88 -10.73 -2.91 -14.51
C ILE A 88 -10.48 -1.72 -13.56
N ILE A 89 -9.87 -0.62 -14.04
CA ILE A 89 -9.64 0.58 -13.22
C ILE A 89 -10.95 1.20 -12.78
N SER A 90 -11.91 1.38 -13.69
CA SER A 90 -13.23 1.90 -13.34
C SER A 90 -13.91 1.05 -12.28
N TYR A 91 -13.81 -0.28 -12.39
CA TYR A 91 -14.34 -1.19 -11.39
C TYR A 91 -13.65 -1.04 -10.02
N ALA A 92 -12.32 -0.99 -10.00
CA ALA A 92 -11.53 -0.82 -8.79
C ALA A 92 -11.84 0.51 -8.09
N THR A 93 -11.94 1.62 -8.85
CA THR A 93 -12.30 2.94 -8.32
C THR A 93 -13.65 2.90 -7.63
N LYS A 94 -14.68 2.37 -8.31
CA LYS A 94 -16.02 2.23 -7.74
C LYS A 94 -16.06 1.30 -6.52
N ALA A 95 -15.22 0.27 -6.48
CA ALA A 95 -15.13 -0.63 -5.33
C ALA A 95 -14.53 0.08 -4.11
N ILE A 96 -13.48 0.89 -4.29
CA ILE A 96 -12.91 1.74 -3.22
C ILE A 96 -13.91 2.81 -2.75
N GLU A 97 -14.64 3.44 -3.66
CA GLU A 97 -15.69 4.41 -3.32
C GLU A 97 -16.76 3.76 -2.44
N ARG A 98 -17.31 2.61 -2.84
CA ARG A 98 -18.28 1.85 -2.04
C ARG A 98 -17.75 1.45 -0.67
N LEU A 99 -16.46 1.09 -0.59
CA LEU A 99 -15.83 0.76 0.68
C LEU A 99 -15.73 1.99 1.59
N ASN A 100 -15.36 3.15 1.03
CA ASN A 100 -15.38 4.42 1.76
C ASN A 100 -16.80 4.79 2.20
N ASP A 101 -17.81 4.67 1.34
CA ASP A 101 -19.21 4.95 1.68
C ASP A 101 -19.72 4.11 2.85
N THR A 102 -19.22 2.87 2.99
CA THR A 102 -19.56 1.97 4.09
C THR A 102 -18.96 2.39 5.42
N TYR A 103 -17.75 2.96 5.42
CA TYR A 103 -16.97 3.18 6.64
C TYR A 103 -16.64 4.65 6.95
N ARG A 104 -16.89 5.59 6.04
CA ARG A 104 -16.68 7.02 6.28
C ARG A 104 -17.55 7.56 7.39
N ASN A 105 -17.10 8.62 8.01
CA ASN A 105 -17.87 9.47 8.92
C ASN A 105 -17.55 10.95 8.66
N GLU A 106 -18.16 11.87 9.43
CA GLU A 106 -17.97 13.32 9.24
C GLU A 106 -16.48 13.73 9.36
N ASP A 107 -15.74 13.13 10.30
CA ASP A 107 -14.32 13.43 10.53
C ASP A 107 -13.38 12.74 9.53
N ARG A 108 -13.85 11.67 8.86
CA ARG A 108 -13.06 10.81 7.97
C ARG A 108 -13.84 10.49 6.69
N PRO A 109 -13.84 11.41 5.73
CA PRO A 109 -14.53 11.20 4.45
C PRO A 109 -13.89 10.08 3.60
N CYS A 110 -12.58 9.85 3.74
CA CYS A 110 -11.85 8.82 3.02
C CYS A 110 -10.91 8.06 3.97
N ILE A 111 -10.98 6.73 3.93
CA ILE A 111 -10.14 5.81 4.68
C ILE A 111 -9.28 4.98 3.72
N PHE A 112 -9.86 4.64 2.56
CA PHE A 112 -9.27 3.78 1.55
C PHE A 112 -8.94 4.57 0.30
N TYR A 113 -7.80 4.27 -0.31
CA TYR A 113 -7.28 4.95 -1.49
C TYR A 113 -6.85 3.94 -2.55
N LEU A 114 -7.00 4.33 -3.81
CA LEU A 114 -6.44 3.63 -4.95
C LEU A 114 -5.42 4.53 -5.62
N PHE A 115 -4.20 4.06 -5.76
CA PHE A 115 -3.14 4.68 -6.56
C PHE A 115 -2.76 3.72 -7.67
N HIS A 116 -2.98 4.11 -8.91
CA HIS A 116 -2.66 3.29 -10.06
C HIS A 116 -1.61 3.95 -10.93
N ARG A 117 -0.65 3.16 -11.43
CA ARG A 117 0.32 3.59 -12.43
C ARG A 117 0.02 2.96 -13.78
N PRO A 118 0.05 3.74 -14.87
CA PRO A 118 0.00 3.20 -16.22
C PRO A 118 1.30 2.42 -16.55
N ARG A 119 1.24 1.58 -17.59
CA ARG A 119 2.45 0.99 -18.15
C ARG A 119 3.31 2.05 -18.81
N VAL A 120 4.62 1.85 -18.73
CA VAL A 120 5.64 2.66 -19.41
C VAL A 120 6.52 1.75 -20.25
N TRP A 121 6.97 2.21 -21.42
CA TRP A 121 7.87 1.44 -22.27
C TRP A 121 9.23 1.24 -21.62
N ASN A 122 9.65 -0.02 -21.49
CA ASN A 122 10.99 -0.38 -21.08
C ASN A 122 11.83 -0.80 -22.29
N PRO A 123 12.79 0.04 -22.75
CA PRO A 123 13.58 -0.25 -23.94
C PRO A 123 14.55 -1.44 -23.77
N TYR A 124 14.92 -1.78 -22.55
CA TYR A 124 15.80 -2.89 -22.26
C TYR A 124 15.07 -4.24 -22.35
N GLU A 125 13.91 -4.33 -21.74
CA GLU A 125 13.06 -5.53 -21.77
C GLU A 125 12.15 -5.58 -23.00
N LYS A 126 12.03 -4.48 -23.76
CA LYS A 126 11.17 -4.32 -24.93
C LYS A 126 9.71 -4.68 -24.65
N ILE A 127 9.21 -4.16 -23.53
CA ILE A 127 7.86 -4.43 -23.06
C ILE A 127 7.28 -3.20 -22.35
N TRP A 128 5.97 -3.06 -22.36
CA TRP A 128 5.24 -2.09 -21.56
C TRP A 128 4.99 -2.64 -20.18
N MET A 129 5.43 -1.93 -19.12
CA MET A 129 5.39 -2.43 -17.74
C MET A 129 5.26 -1.30 -16.71
N GLY A 130 4.90 -1.67 -15.48
CA GLY A 130 5.11 -0.78 -14.33
C GLY A 130 6.60 -0.62 -14.08
N TYR A 131 7.17 0.57 -14.39
CA TYR A 131 8.61 0.83 -14.35
C TYR A 131 9.21 0.45 -12.99
N GLU A 132 10.33 -0.30 -13.04
CA GLU A 132 10.99 -0.89 -11.86
C GLU A 132 10.05 -1.66 -10.92
N ARG A 133 8.90 -2.07 -11.40
CA ARG A 133 7.96 -2.95 -10.68
C ARG A 133 7.70 -2.44 -9.24
N LYS A 134 7.79 -3.31 -8.24
CA LYS A 134 7.50 -2.96 -6.85
C LYS A 134 8.41 -1.85 -6.30
N ARG A 135 9.70 -1.86 -6.63
CA ARG A 135 10.65 -0.86 -6.13
C ARG A 135 10.32 0.53 -6.64
N GLY A 136 10.19 0.69 -7.96
CA GLY A 136 9.89 1.99 -8.57
C GLY A 136 8.53 2.52 -8.13
N LYS A 137 7.53 1.64 -7.95
CA LYS A 137 6.22 1.99 -7.41
C LYS A 137 6.31 2.62 -6.02
N LEU A 138 7.06 2.01 -5.11
CA LEU A 138 7.25 2.52 -3.75
C LEU A 138 8.06 3.82 -3.72
N GLU A 139 9.10 3.95 -4.55
CA GLU A 139 9.88 5.18 -4.67
C GLU A 139 9.03 6.35 -5.16
N GLN A 140 8.26 6.17 -6.23
CA GLN A 140 7.38 7.19 -6.77
C GLN A 140 6.28 7.58 -5.77
N PHE A 141 5.71 6.61 -5.07
CA PHE A 141 4.72 6.89 -4.02
C PHE A 141 5.32 7.73 -2.88
N ASN A 142 6.51 7.39 -2.41
CA ASN A 142 7.22 8.17 -1.38
C ASN A 142 7.58 9.58 -1.86
N ALA A 143 7.96 9.75 -3.12
CA ALA A 143 8.25 11.04 -3.73
C ALA A 143 6.98 11.93 -3.76
N ARG A 144 5.83 11.35 -4.15
CA ARG A 144 4.53 12.04 -4.11
C ARG A 144 4.13 12.47 -2.70
N LEU A 145 4.32 11.62 -1.69
CA LEU A 145 4.05 11.98 -0.29
C LEU A 145 4.92 13.13 0.21
N ARG A 146 6.11 13.31 -0.36
CA ARG A 146 7.00 14.44 -0.07
C ARG A 146 6.68 15.71 -0.86
N GLY A 147 5.63 15.70 -1.67
CA GLY A 147 5.20 16.86 -2.43
C GLY A 147 5.90 17.04 -3.78
N GLU A 148 6.64 16.05 -4.26
CA GLU A 148 7.20 16.06 -5.61
C GLU A 148 6.07 15.95 -6.64
N ALA A 149 6.13 16.80 -7.68
CA ALA A 149 5.17 16.78 -8.78
C ALA A 149 5.42 15.56 -9.67
N LEU A 150 4.79 14.43 -9.34
CA LEU A 150 4.86 13.21 -10.13
C LEU A 150 3.51 12.95 -10.80
N THR A 151 3.53 12.84 -12.11
CA THR A 151 2.37 12.45 -12.94
C THR A 151 2.15 10.92 -12.98
N ALA A 152 2.87 10.18 -12.12
CA ALA A 152 2.93 8.73 -12.20
C ALA A 152 1.68 7.99 -11.69
N PHE A 153 0.79 8.65 -10.95
CA PHE A 153 -0.43 8.05 -10.40
C PHE A 153 -1.69 8.81 -10.83
N SER A 154 -2.68 8.06 -11.24
CA SER A 154 -4.06 8.48 -11.42
C SER A 154 -4.92 8.04 -10.23
#